data_49e270dabf67d5e392de58fba7b65919
#
_entry.id   49e270dabf67d5e392de58fba7b65919
#
_cell.length_a   1.000
_cell.length_b   1.000
_cell.length_c   1.000
_cell.angle_alpha   90.00
_cell.angle_beta   90.00
_cell.angle_gamma   90.00
#
_symmetry.space_group_name_H-M   'P 1'
#
loop_
_entity.id
_entity.type
_entity.pdbx_description
1 polymer ?
#
loop_
_entity_poly.entity_id
_entity_poly.type
_entity_poly.pdbx_seq_one_letter_code
_entity_poly.pdbx_strand_id
1 'polypeptide(L)'
;KDLKCGVDVSTANKVWSGLIPEYPCMLCSPFEQKLVDKIKFPAYAQMKMDGMRFNAIVRDGKCEFRSRNGKEILLLGNLEQEFISLAGSIDCVFDGELLVMLEGDHQFADRQTGNGILNKANKGTISAKEAALVHATVWDLIPYVQFIDGYCGSPYSKRYSTLQAIVAKQKSDGRKIWNVTSTIVETLEEAQEIFQGYLAEGFEGIILKDGAGVWEDKRSKTQIKFKGELECDLKIVAVEEGKGKAVGMLGAIICESADGIVKVNVGSGFNDAQRKQYWKENLVDKIVAVKYNSRIKNKAGEDSLFLPVFIEIRNDKDIADKSKDIK
;
A
#
# COMPACT_ATOMS: atom_id res chain seq x y z
N LYS A 1 -9.02 24.03 12.47
CA LYS A 1 -7.93 23.38 13.26
C LYS A 1 -8.46 22.06 13.76
N ASP A 2 -7.95 20.94 13.26
CA ASP A 2 -8.32 19.61 13.74
C ASP A 2 -7.87 19.46 15.19
N LEU A 3 -8.81 19.15 16.08
CA LEU A 3 -8.51 18.78 17.46
C LEU A 3 -7.82 17.41 17.43
N LYS A 4 -6.53 17.37 17.68
CA LYS A 4 -5.78 16.12 17.88
C LYS A 4 -6.07 15.56 19.26
N CYS A 5 -7.24 14.94 19.42
CA CYS A 5 -7.66 14.35 20.70
C CYS A 5 -7.20 12.88 20.88
N GLY A 6 -6.46 12.32 19.92
CA GLY A 6 -6.00 10.92 19.95
C GLY A 6 -7.11 9.90 19.66
N VAL A 7 -8.30 10.35 19.26
CA VAL A 7 -9.44 9.51 18.89
C VAL A 7 -9.62 9.58 17.38
N ASP A 8 -9.56 8.45 16.69
CA ASP A 8 -9.88 8.32 15.27
C ASP A 8 -11.34 7.87 15.07
N VAL A 9 -11.78 7.89 13.80
CA VAL A 9 -13.14 7.45 13.40
C VAL A 9 -13.44 6.03 13.89
N SER A 10 -12.49 5.12 13.73
CA SER A 10 -12.64 3.72 14.16
C SER A 10 -12.83 3.61 15.67
N THR A 11 -12.12 4.40 16.45
CA THR A 11 -12.25 4.43 17.91
C THR A 11 -13.61 5.02 18.33
N ALA A 12 -14.04 6.09 17.68
CA ALA A 12 -15.36 6.69 17.95
C ALA A 12 -16.50 5.70 17.63
N ASN A 13 -16.41 5.03 16.47
CA ASN A 13 -17.43 4.08 16.02
C ASN A 13 -17.45 2.77 16.83
N LYS A 14 -16.39 2.42 17.56
CA LYS A 14 -16.41 1.31 18.52
C LYS A 14 -17.29 1.62 19.76
N VAL A 15 -17.32 2.89 20.15
CA VAL A 15 -18.13 3.34 21.31
C VAL A 15 -19.55 3.66 20.88
N TRP A 16 -19.73 4.33 19.77
CA TRP A 16 -21.01 4.71 19.18
C TRP A 16 -21.08 4.20 17.74
N SER A 17 -21.68 3.04 17.56
CA SER A 17 -21.74 2.36 16.25
C SER A 17 -22.34 3.29 15.19
N GLY A 18 -21.60 3.52 14.09
CA GLY A 18 -22.05 4.33 12.97
C GLY A 18 -22.17 5.84 13.24
N LEU A 19 -21.62 6.35 14.36
CA LEU A 19 -21.64 7.78 14.68
C LEU A 19 -21.00 8.64 13.59
N ILE A 20 -19.87 8.18 13.06
CA ILE A 20 -19.15 8.85 11.98
C ILE A 20 -19.25 7.94 10.75
N PRO A 21 -19.87 8.40 9.64
CA PRO A 21 -19.89 7.64 8.40
C PRO A 21 -18.46 7.31 7.95
N GLU A 22 -18.20 6.04 7.66
CA GLU A 22 -16.91 5.61 7.12
C GLU A 22 -16.93 5.75 5.60
N TYR A 23 -15.78 6.12 5.03
CA TYR A 23 -15.63 6.22 3.59
C TYR A 23 -15.54 4.81 2.99
N PRO A 24 -16.37 4.47 1.99
CA PRO A 24 -16.40 3.12 1.42
C PRO A 24 -15.05 2.74 0.81
N CYS A 25 -14.53 1.58 1.20
CA CYS A 25 -13.22 1.13 0.70
C CYS A 25 -13.08 -0.39 0.74
N MET A 26 -13.08 -1.04 -0.42
CA MET A 26 -12.73 -2.46 -0.50
C MET A 26 -11.23 -2.66 -0.34
N LEU A 27 -10.83 -3.57 0.56
CA LEU A 27 -9.43 -3.87 0.86
C LEU A 27 -9.06 -5.29 0.40
N CYS A 28 -7.84 -5.47 -0.11
CA CYS A 28 -7.29 -6.80 -0.37
C CYS A 28 -6.95 -7.53 0.94
N SER A 29 -7.20 -8.84 0.99
CA SER A 29 -6.70 -9.69 2.08
C SER A 29 -5.18 -9.91 1.94
N PRO A 30 -4.46 -10.13 3.05
CA PRO A 30 -3.11 -10.66 2.99
C PRO A 30 -3.13 -12.08 2.42
N PHE A 31 -1.96 -12.56 2.00
CA PHE A 31 -1.80 -13.95 1.60
C PHE A 31 -2.12 -14.87 2.79
N GLU A 32 -3.06 -15.76 2.57
CA GLU A 32 -3.40 -16.88 3.45
C GLU A 32 -3.82 -18.04 2.55
N GLN A 33 -3.18 -19.21 2.68
CA GLN A 33 -3.45 -20.35 1.79
C GLN A 33 -4.94 -20.68 1.69
N LYS A 34 -5.65 -20.71 2.82
CA LYS A 34 -7.11 -20.95 2.87
C LYS A 34 -7.98 -19.96 2.09
N LEU A 35 -7.45 -18.75 1.80
CA LEU A 35 -8.12 -17.76 0.96
C LEU A 35 -7.77 -17.96 -0.50
N VAL A 36 -6.50 -18.27 -0.77
CA VAL A 36 -6.01 -18.56 -2.13
C VAL A 36 -6.71 -19.77 -2.71
N ASP A 37 -6.92 -20.84 -1.93
CA ASP A 37 -7.62 -22.07 -2.32
C ASP A 37 -9.09 -21.84 -2.73
N LYS A 38 -9.66 -20.65 -2.43
CA LYS A 38 -11.03 -20.27 -2.79
C LYS A 38 -11.11 -19.40 -4.04
N ILE A 39 -9.98 -18.93 -4.55
CA ILE A 39 -9.94 -18.15 -5.79
C ILE A 39 -10.33 -19.05 -6.95
N LYS A 40 -11.27 -18.59 -7.76
CA LYS A 40 -11.68 -19.28 -8.98
C LYS A 40 -10.80 -18.83 -10.14
N PHE A 41 -10.26 -19.79 -10.85
CA PHE A 41 -9.52 -19.56 -12.09
C PHE A 41 -10.43 -19.73 -13.31
N PRO A 42 -10.19 -18.99 -14.42
CA PRO A 42 -9.11 -18.04 -14.60
C PRO A 42 -9.24 -16.80 -13.69
N ALA A 43 -8.10 -16.34 -13.17
CA ALA A 43 -7.99 -15.20 -12.27
C ALA A 43 -7.09 -14.10 -12.86
N TYR A 44 -7.07 -12.93 -12.24
CA TYR A 44 -6.26 -11.80 -12.68
C TYR A 44 -5.07 -11.62 -11.74
N ALA A 45 -3.85 -11.81 -12.22
CA ALA A 45 -2.62 -11.42 -11.54
C ALA A 45 -2.28 -10.00 -11.97
N GLN A 46 -2.50 -9.03 -11.09
CA GLN A 46 -2.26 -7.62 -11.36
C GLN A 46 -1.02 -7.14 -10.63
N MET A 47 -0.18 -6.36 -11.33
CA MET A 47 0.96 -5.71 -10.69
C MET A 47 0.48 -4.91 -9.49
N LYS A 48 1.11 -5.11 -8.34
CA LYS A 48 0.84 -4.31 -7.16
C LYS A 48 1.59 -3.00 -7.25
N MET A 49 0.83 -1.93 -7.50
CA MET A 49 1.37 -0.58 -7.59
C MET A 49 1.81 -0.08 -6.22
N ASP A 50 2.85 0.74 -6.21
CA ASP A 50 3.46 1.28 -4.99
C ASP A 50 3.44 2.81 -4.98
N GLY A 51 2.25 3.37 -4.83
CA GLY A 51 1.99 4.80 -4.81
C GLY A 51 1.02 5.20 -3.69
N MET A 52 0.04 6.04 -4.05
CA MET A 52 -1.04 6.46 -3.16
C MET A 52 -2.38 6.05 -3.74
N ARG A 53 -3.09 5.15 -3.05
CA ARG A 53 -4.43 4.77 -3.47
C ARG A 53 -5.38 5.95 -3.49
N PHE A 54 -6.19 6.02 -4.54
CA PHE A 54 -7.21 7.03 -4.73
C PHE A 54 -8.51 6.45 -5.27
N ASN A 55 -9.60 7.19 -5.06
CA ASN A 55 -10.81 7.09 -5.83
C ASN A 55 -11.02 8.41 -6.58
N ALA A 56 -11.18 8.36 -7.90
CA ALA A 56 -11.69 9.47 -8.68
C ALA A 56 -13.22 9.32 -8.77
N ILE A 57 -13.94 10.18 -8.06
CA ILE A 57 -15.40 10.20 -8.03
C ILE A 57 -15.85 11.19 -9.11
N VAL A 58 -16.45 10.66 -10.18
CA VAL A 58 -17.06 11.48 -11.23
C VAL A 58 -18.56 11.48 -11.03
N ARG A 59 -19.11 12.67 -10.83
CA ARG A 59 -20.53 12.88 -10.61
C ARG A 59 -20.98 14.27 -11.10
N ASP A 60 -22.14 14.34 -11.76
CA ASP A 60 -22.72 15.59 -12.26
C ASP A 60 -21.72 16.42 -13.08
N GLY A 61 -20.88 15.75 -13.90
CA GLY A 61 -19.83 16.37 -14.72
C GLY A 61 -18.67 16.98 -13.95
N LYS A 62 -18.48 16.61 -12.68
CA LYS A 62 -17.36 17.02 -11.82
C LYS A 62 -16.57 15.81 -11.39
N CYS A 63 -15.28 16.01 -11.11
CA CYS A 63 -14.39 14.97 -10.58
C CYS A 63 -13.75 15.46 -9.28
N GLU A 64 -13.77 14.61 -8.27
CA GLU A 64 -13.00 14.81 -7.04
C GLU A 64 -12.17 13.56 -6.71
N PHE A 65 -11.04 13.76 -6.07
CA PHE A 65 -10.17 12.67 -5.64
C PHE A 65 -10.24 12.49 -4.15
N ARG A 66 -10.40 11.23 -3.73
CA ARG A 66 -10.41 10.83 -2.31
C ARG A 66 -9.36 9.77 -2.05
N SER A 67 -8.65 9.90 -0.94
CA SER A 67 -7.74 8.86 -0.46
C SER A 67 -8.50 7.66 0.10
N ARG A 68 -7.80 6.59 0.40
CA ARG A 68 -8.34 5.38 1.04
C ARG A 68 -9.23 5.65 2.28
N ASN A 69 -8.97 6.74 2.99
CA ASN A 69 -9.70 7.13 4.20
C ASN A 69 -10.67 8.31 3.96
N GLY A 70 -11.05 8.55 2.71
CA GLY A 70 -11.98 9.61 2.32
C GLY A 70 -11.41 11.04 2.37
N LYS A 71 -10.12 11.21 2.68
CA LYS A 71 -9.49 12.54 2.66
C LYS A 71 -9.37 13.02 1.23
N GLU A 72 -9.65 14.29 1.01
CA GLU A 72 -9.47 14.94 -0.27
C GLU A 72 -8.01 14.93 -0.72
N ILE A 73 -7.81 14.69 -2.01
CA ILE A 73 -6.52 14.79 -2.69
C ILE A 73 -6.64 15.90 -3.72
N LEU A 74 -5.85 16.96 -3.58
CA LEU A 74 -5.88 18.11 -4.48
C LEU A 74 -4.80 17.96 -5.56
N LEU A 75 -5.23 17.80 -6.82
CA LEU A 75 -4.33 17.67 -7.98
C LEU A 75 -4.32 18.91 -8.88
N LEU A 76 -4.99 19.98 -8.46
CA LEU A 76 -4.99 21.30 -9.11
C LEU A 76 -5.45 21.27 -10.58
N GLY A 77 -6.40 20.40 -10.93
CA GLY A 77 -6.93 20.26 -12.29
C GLY A 77 -6.13 19.35 -13.22
N ASN A 78 -5.09 18.66 -12.70
CA ASN A 78 -4.20 17.87 -13.54
C ASN A 78 -4.85 16.62 -14.17
N LEU A 79 -5.77 15.92 -13.46
CA LEU A 79 -6.41 14.68 -13.93
C LEU A 79 -7.93 14.74 -13.95
N GLU A 80 -8.53 15.77 -13.36
CA GLU A 80 -9.98 15.88 -13.19
C GLU A 80 -10.70 15.82 -14.54
N GLN A 81 -10.22 16.58 -15.52
CA GLN A 81 -10.86 16.66 -16.84
C GLN A 81 -10.74 15.37 -17.64
N GLU A 82 -9.62 14.65 -17.49
CA GLU A 82 -9.40 13.34 -18.12
C GLU A 82 -10.38 12.30 -17.56
N PHE A 83 -10.57 12.25 -16.24
CA PHE A 83 -11.55 11.34 -15.62
C PHE A 83 -12.99 11.70 -16.00
N ILE A 84 -13.36 12.98 -16.08
CA ILE A 84 -14.67 13.42 -16.57
C ILE A 84 -14.88 12.94 -18.01
N SER A 85 -13.88 13.13 -18.88
CA SER A 85 -13.93 12.66 -20.27
C SER A 85 -14.07 11.14 -20.39
N LEU A 86 -13.39 10.38 -19.53
CA LEU A 86 -13.50 8.92 -19.49
C LEU A 86 -14.87 8.45 -19.02
N ALA A 87 -15.44 9.07 -18.01
CA ALA A 87 -16.75 8.72 -17.47
C ALA A 87 -17.88 9.09 -18.47
N GLY A 88 -17.70 10.14 -19.28
CA GLY A 88 -18.73 10.65 -20.18
C GLY A 88 -19.94 11.15 -19.38
N SER A 89 -21.09 10.51 -19.58
CA SER A 89 -22.34 10.87 -18.87
C SER A 89 -22.63 9.94 -17.67
N ILE A 90 -21.69 9.10 -17.26
CA ILE A 90 -21.92 8.09 -16.23
C ILE A 90 -21.34 8.57 -14.89
N ASP A 91 -22.16 8.61 -13.86
CA ASP A 91 -21.70 8.83 -12.49
C ASP A 91 -21.04 7.55 -11.98
N CYS A 92 -19.73 7.61 -11.74
CA CYS A 92 -18.94 6.45 -11.38
C CYS A 92 -17.71 6.80 -10.54
N VAL A 93 -17.11 5.77 -9.98
CA VAL A 93 -15.87 5.85 -9.20
C VAL A 93 -14.81 4.98 -9.84
N PHE A 94 -13.70 5.59 -10.22
CA PHE A 94 -12.49 4.87 -10.62
C PHE A 94 -11.64 4.62 -9.39
N ASP A 95 -11.23 3.38 -9.17
CA ASP A 95 -10.35 2.98 -8.08
C ASP A 95 -8.97 2.66 -8.62
N GLY A 96 -7.94 3.23 -8.03
CA GLY A 96 -6.59 3.12 -8.57
C GLY A 96 -5.49 3.59 -7.62
N GLU A 97 -4.29 3.74 -8.19
CA GLU A 97 -3.09 4.25 -7.52
C GLU A 97 -2.57 5.47 -8.26
N LEU A 98 -2.30 6.56 -7.53
CA LEU A 98 -1.54 7.70 -8.03
C LEU A 98 -0.05 7.38 -7.95
N LEU A 99 0.65 7.73 -9.01
CA LEU A 99 2.09 7.57 -9.17
C LEU A 99 2.69 8.89 -9.63
N VAL A 100 3.97 9.08 -9.42
CA VAL A 100 4.69 10.27 -9.88
C VAL A 100 5.70 9.87 -10.95
N MET A 101 5.64 10.50 -12.10
CA MET A 101 6.62 10.34 -13.18
C MET A 101 7.52 11.57 -13.18
N LEU A 102 8.82 11.38 -13.01
CA LEU A 102 9.78 12.49 -12.99
C LEU A 102 10.00 13.06 -14.41
N GLU A 103 10.31 14.37 -14.49
CA GLU A 103 10.59 15.03 -15.77
C GLU A 103 11.77 14.37 -16.50
N GLY A 104 11.57 14.07 -17.78
CA GLY A 104 12.62 13.45 -18.62
C GLY A 104 12.82 11.97 -18.39
N ASP A 105 12.14 11.37 -17.44
CA ASP A 105 12.17 9.95 -17.14
C ASP A 105 10.89 9.27 -17.64
N HIS A 106 11.02 8.11 -18.26
CA HIS A 106 9.85 7.31 -18.65
C HIS A 106 9.47 6.28 -17.56
N GLN A 107 10.06 6.45 -16.38
CA GLN A 107 9.84 5.58 -15.21
C GLN A 107 9.16 6.35 -14.09
N PHE A 108 8.38 5.63 -13.29
CA PHE A 108 7.80 6.20 -12.08
C PHE A 108 8.88 6.39 -11.02
N ALA A 109 8.75 7.48 -10.26
CA ALA A 109 9.58 7.73 -9.10
C ALA A 109 9.50 6.58 -8.08
N ASP A 110 10.59 6.35 -7.36
CA ASP A 110 10.58 5.45 -6.22
C ASP A 110 9.51 5.87 -5.18
N ARG A 111 9.13 4.93 -4.32
CA ARG A 111 8.08 5.13 -3.32
C ARG A 111 8.33 6.33 -2.40
N GLN A 112 9.57 6.56 -1.99
CA GLN A 112 9.88 7.64 -1.05
C GLN A 112 9.69 9.00 -1.70
N THR A 113 10.21 9.17 -2.90
CA THR A 113 10.10 10.39 -3.71
C THR A 113 8.64 10.62 -4.13
N GLY A 114 7.99 9.61 -4.71
CA GLY A 114 6.61 9.69 -5.17
C GLY A 114 5.63 10.02 -4.04
N ASN A 115 5.67 9.29 -2.93
CA ASN A 115 4.82 9.56 -1.76
C ASN A 115 5.14 10.90 -1.09
N GLY A 116 6.38 11.39 -1.18
CA GLY A 116 6.74 12.73 -0.73
C GLY A 116 5.90 13.81 -1.43
N ILE A 117 5.76 13.71 -2.75
CA ILE A 117 4.95 14.63 -3.58
C ILE A 117 3.45 14.39 -3.32
N LEU A 118 2.98 13.15 -3.38
CA LEU A 118 1.57 12.80 -3.20
C LEU A 118 1.02 13.18 -1.81
N ASN A 119 1.84 13.12 -0.77
CA ASN A 119 1.47 13.59 0.56
C ASN A 119 1.22 15.11 0.61
N LYS A 120 1.82 15.90 -0.28
CA LYS A 120 1.51 17.33 -0.40
C LYS A 120 0.12 17.53 -1.01
N ALA A 121 -0.31 16.68 -1.95
CA ALA A 121 -1.68 16.69 -2.46
C ALA A 121 -2.73 16.44 -1.37
N ASN A 122 -2.48 15.45 -0.49
CA ASN A 122 -3.33 15.19 0.70
C ASN A 122 -3.35 16.34 1.73
N LYS A 123 -2.31 17.18 1.73
CA LYS A 123 -2.20 18.35 2.65
C LYS A 123 -2.63 19.66 1.99
N GLY A 124 -2.99 19.64 0.70
CA GLY A 124 -3.29 20.85 -0.06
C GLY A 124 -2.09 21.79 -0.27
N THR A 125 -0.87 21.26 -0.24
CA THR A 125 0.38 22.03 -0.38
C THR A 125 1.19 21.66 -1.63
N ILE A 126 0.62 20.85 -2.52
CA ILE A 126 1.25 20.48 -3.79
C ILE A 126 1.33 21.72 -4.71
N SER A 127 2.45 21.88 -5.41
CA SER A 127 2.59 22.91 -6.45
C SER A 127 2.01 22.43 -7.80
N ALA A 128 1.66 23.36 -8.69
CA ALA A 128 1.19 23.01 -10.02
C ALA A 128 2.23 22.18 -10.82
N LYS A 129 3.52 22.48 -10.65
CA LYS A 129 4.61 21.71 -11.26
C LYS A 129 4.64 20.26 -10.76
N GLU A 130 4.51 20.03 -9.47
CA GLU A 130 4.46 18.68 -8.89
C GLU A 130 3.17 17.95 -9.27
N ALA A 131 2.02 18.64 -9.27
CA ALA A 131 0.76 18.03 -9.68
C ALA A 131 0.81 17.57 -11.15
N ALA A 132 1.49 18.30 -12.04
CA ALA A 132 1.65 17.92 -13.44
C ALA A 132 2.40 16.60 -13.66
N LEU A 133 3.21 16.16 -12.68
CA LEU A 133 3.95 14.88 -12.70
C LEU A 133 3.09 13.69 -12.25
N VAL A 134 1.89 13.94 -11.71
CA VAL A 134 1.05 12.86 -11.18
C VAL A 134 0.31 12.15 -12.31
N HIS A 135 0.40 10.84 -12.32
CA HIS A 135 -0.27 9.89 -13.20
C HIS A 135 -1.18 8.98 -12.38
N ALA A 136 -2.15 8.36 -13.03
CA ALA A 136 -3.07 7.42 -12.40
C ALA A 136 -3.02 6.05 -13.08
N THR A 137 -2.93 5.00 -12.27
CA THR A 137 -3.16 3.62 -12.71
C THR A 137 -4.44 3.11 -12.09
N VAL A 138 -5.40 2.67 -12.91
CA VAL A 138 -6.74 2.28 -12.46
C VAL A 138 -6.94 0.76 -12.62
N TRP A 139 -7.70 0.17 -11.68
CA TRP A 139 -7.97 -1.27 -11.66
C TRP A 139 -9.43 -1.65 -11.44
N ASP A 140 -10.30 -0.70 -11.11
CA ASP A 140 -11.73 -0.97 -10.95
C ASP A 140 -12.58 0.24 -11.33
N LEU A 141 -13.83 -0.01 -11.71
CA LEU A 141 -14.84 0.99 -12.05
C LEU A 141 -16.16 0.59 -11.42
N ILE A 142 -16.66 1.43 -10.51
CA ILE A 142 -17.86 1.16 -9.73
C ILE A 142 -18.91 2.25 -10.02
N PRO A 143 -20.17 1.93 -10.35
CA PRO A 143 -21.24 2.92 -10.43
C PRO A 143 -21.36 3.69 -9.12
N TYR A 144 -21.53 5.02 -9.18
CA TYR A 144 -21.48 5.90 -8.01
C TYR A 144 -22.49 5.48 -6.91
N VAL A 145 -23.73 5.20 -7.27
CA VAL A 145 -24.77 4.78 -6.31
C VAL A 145 -24.35 3.51 -5.58
N GLN A 146 -23.85 2.50 -6.33
CA GLN A 146 -23.41 1.23 -5.73
C GLN A 146 -22.17 1.39 -4.86
N PHE A 147 -21.30 2.35 -5.19
CA PHE A 147 -20.14 2.69 -4.35
C PHE A 147 -20.60 3.27 -3.00
N ILE A 148 -21.54 4.20 -3.00
CA ILE A 148 -22.09 4.80 -1.77
C ILE A 148 -22.89 3.78 -0.96
N ASP A 149 -23.61 2.86 -1.61
CA ASP A 149 -24.34 1.77 -0.95
C ASP A 149 -23.39 0.69 -0.36
N GLY A 150 -22.09 0.78 -0.64
CA GLY A 150 -21.10 -0.17 -0.14
C GLY A 150 -21.09 -1.53 -0.83
N TYR A 151 -21.84 -1.70 -1.92
CA TYR A 151 -21.94 -2.97 -2.64
C TYR A 151 -22.20 -2.81 -4.14
N CYS A 152 -21.41 -3.52 -4.95
CA CYS A 152 -21.64 -3.68 -6.39
C CYS A 152 -21.57 -5.16 -6.77
N GLY A 153 -22.72 -5.75 -7.11
CA GLY A 153 -22.85 -7.17 -7.45
C GLY A 153 -22.32 -7.55 -8.83
N SER A 154 -21.87 -6.59 -9.65
CA SER A 154 -21.24 -6.88 -10.93
C SER A 154 -19.89 -7.58 -10.70
N PRO A 155 -19.60 -8.71 -11.39
CA PRO A 155 -18.33 -9.41 -11.22
C PRO A 155 -17.13 -8.56 -11.67
N TYR A 156 -15.98 -8.78 -11.04
CA TYR A 156 -14.74 -8.03 -11.33
C TYR A 156 -14.37 -8.06 -12.80
N SER A 157 -14.47 -9.22 -13.44
CA SER A 157 -14.17 -9.39 -14.87
C SER A 157 -14.96 -8.42 -15.77
N LYS A 158 -16.25 -8.21 -15.46
CA LYS A 158 -17.11 -7.27 -16.19
C LYS A 158 -16.74 -5.80 -15.89
N ARG A 159 -16.50 -5.46 -14.63
CA ARG A 159 -16.11 -4.09 -14.25
C ARG A 159 -14.77 -3.72 -14.87
N TYR A 160 -13.79 -4.66 -14.83
CA TYR A 160 -12.46 -4.44 -15.39
C TYR A 160 -12.46 -4.37 -16.92
N SER A 161 -13.21 -5.23 -17.61
CA SER A 161 -13.33 -5.17 -19.08
C SER A 161 -13.98 -3.84 -19.54
N THR A 162 -14.98 -3.36 -18.80
CA THR A 162 -15.58 -2.04 -19.06
C THR A 162 -14.55 -0.92 -18.86
N LEU A 163 -13.80 -0.95 -17.77
CA LEU A 163 -12.72 -0.01 -17.49
C LEU A 163 -11.67 -0.01 -18.62
N GLN A 164 -11.21 -1.20 -19.03
CA GLN A 164 -10.23 -1.32 -20.12
C GLN A 164 -10.74 -0.68 -21.42
N ALA A 165 -12.00 -0.96 -21.78
CA ALA A 165 -12.63 -0.41 -23.00
C ALA A 165 -12.74 1.14 -22.92
N ILE A 166 -13.01 1.70 -21.75
CA ILE A 166 -13.08 3.15 -21.54
C ILE A 166 -11.68 3.77 -21.66
N VAL A 167 -10.70 3.21 -20.95
CA VAL A 167 -9.34 3.73 -20.92
C VAL A 167 -8.65 3.61 -22.28
N ALA A 168 -8.97 2.58 -23.07
CA ALA A 168 -8.44 2.39 -24.42
C ALA A 168 -8.90 3.50 -25.43
N LYS A 169 -9.99 4.20 -25.14
CA LYS A 169 -10.48 5.31 -26.00
C LYS A 169 -9.64 6.59 -25.89
N GLN A 170 -8.77 6.69 -24.90
CA GLN A 170 -7.89 7.87 -24.77
C GLN A 170 -6.89 7.94 -25.92
N LYS A 171 -6.59 9.18 -26.33
CA LYS A 171 -5.48 9.44 -27.26
C LYS A 171 -4.16 9.00 -26.58
N SER A 172 -3.22 8.51 -27.37
CA SER A 172 -1.91 8.05 -26.87
C SER A 172 -1.02 9.22 -26.39
N ASP A 173 -1.14 10.36 -27.05
CA ASP A 173 -0.32 11.53 -26.72
C ASP A 173 -0.80 12.24 -25.46
N GLY A 174 0.12 12.49 -24.53
CA GLY A 174 -0.15 13.12 -23.23
C GLY A 174 -0.96 12.29 -22.24
N ARG A 175 -1.12 10.99 -22.47
CA ARG A 175 -1.90 10.10 -21.62
C ARG A 175 -1.32 9.98 -20.21
N LYS A 176 -2.16 10.21 -19.20
CA LYS A 176 -1.79 10.12 -17.77
C LYS A 176 -2.56 9.06 -16.99
N ILE A 177 -3.59 8.45 -17.60
CA ILE A 177 -4.41 7.43 -16.95
C ILE A 177 -4.21 6.10 -17.68
N TRP A 178 -3.82 5.06 -16.95
CA TRP A 178 -3.46 3.74 -17.45
C TRP A 178 -4.26 2.65 -16.74
N ASN A 179 -4.56 1.55 -17.43
CA ASN A 179 -4.97 0.35 -16.74
C ASN A 179 -3.77 -0.26 -16.01
N VAL A 180 -4.00 -0.84 -14.83
CA VAL A 180 -2.99 -1.65 -14.16
C VAL A 180 -2.54 -2.79 -15.06
N THR A 181 -1.24 -3.08 -15.07
CA THR A 181 -0.72 -4.27 -15.76
C THR A 181 -1.34 -5.52 -15.16
N SER A 182 -1.99 -6.32 -16.00
CA SER A 182 -2.80 -7.46 -15.57
C SER A 182 -2.62 -8.63 -16.54
N THR A 183 -2.37 -9.80 -16.00
CA THR A 183 -2.29 -11.07 -16.75
C THR A 183 -3.40 -11.99 -16.25
N ILE A 184 -4.12 -12.63 -17.19
CA ILE A 184 -5.05 -13.70 -16.85
C ILE A 184 -4.22 -14.96 -16.63
N VAL A 185 -4.47 -15.64 -15.51
CA VAL A 185 -3.77 -16.86 -15.11
C VAL A 185 -4.78 -17.99 -14.92
N GLU A 186 -4.42 -19.19 -15.35
CA GLU A 186 -5.27 -20.37 -15.26
C GLU A 186 -5.03 -21.17 -13.98
N THR A 187 -3.87 -20.93 -13.32
CA THR A 187 -3.47 -21.67 -12.12
C THR A 187 -2.81 -20.76 -11.09
N LEU A 188 -2.67 -21.24 -9.87
CA LEU A 188 -1.93 -20.55 -8.81
C LEU A 188 -0.44 -20.50 -9.11
N GLU A 189 0.10 -21.57 -9.73
CA GLU A 189 1.52 -21.67 -10.09
C GLU A 189 1.89 -20.57 -11.09
N GLU A 190 1.07 -20.32 -12.10
CA GLU A 190 1.27 -19.20 -13.04
C GLU A 190 1.25 -17.84 -12.32
N ALA A 191 0.33 -17.65 -11.36
CA ALA A 191 0.29 -16.42 -10.56
C ALA A 191 1.56 -16.26 -9.71
N GLN A 192 2.11 -17.36 -9.17
CA GLN A 192 3.35 -17.35 -8.40
C GLN A 192 4.58 -17.06 -9.29
N GLU A 193 4.63 -17.57 -10.52
CA GLU A 193 5.69 -17.25 -11.48
C GLU A 193 5.69 -15.75 -11.82
N ILE A 194 4.52 -15.16 -12.10
CA ILE A 194 4.40 -13.70 -12.34
C ILE A 194 4.83 -12.92 -11.10
N PHE A 195 4.43 -13.37 -9.91
CA PHE A 195 4.83 -12.76 -8.65
C PHE A 195 6.35 -12.74 -8.47
N GLN A 196 7.02 -13.87 -8.71
CA GLN A 196 8.48 -13.96 -8.64
C GLN A 196 9.16 -13.10 -9.70
N GLY A 197 8.61 -13.03 -10.91
CA GLY A 197 9.10 -12.15 -11.97
C GLY A 197 9.09 -10.69 -11.55
N TYR A 198 7.98 -10.19 -11.00
CA TYR A 198 7.89 -8.82 -10.51
C TYR A 198 8.82 -8.53 -9.33
N LEU A 199 9.02 -9.49 -8.43
CA LEU A 199 9.99 -9.33 -7.35
C LEU A 199 11.43 -9.22 -7.88
N ALA A 200 11.79 -10.02 -8.89
CA ALA A 200 13.10 -9.96 -9.51
C ALA A 200 13.37 -8.62 -10.22
N GLU A 201 12.32 -7.98 -10.73
CA GLU A 201 12.36 -6.64 -11.33
C GLU A 201 12.28 -5.49 -10.29
N GLY A 202 12.16 -5.82 -9.00
CA GLY A 202 12.10 -4.83 -7.92
C GLY A 202 10.71 -4.26 -7.62
N PHE A 203 9.64 -4.83 -8.19
CA PHE A 203 8.27 -4.44 -7.86
C PHE A 203 7.79 -5.05 -6.53
N GLU A 204 6.71 -4.50 -5.96
CA GLU A 204 6.19 -4.91 -4.64
C GLU A 204 5.55 -6.30 -4.65
N GLY A 205 5.07 -6.77 -5.81
CA GLY A 205 4.41 -8.05 -6.00
C GLY A 205 3.14 -7.98 -6.84
N ILE A 206 2.12 -8.78 -6.51
CA ILE A 206 0.85 -8.82 -7.24
C ILE A 206 -0.38 -8.74 -6.32
N ILE A 207 -1.51 -8.39 -6.93
CA ILE A 207 -2.85 -8.62 -6.39
C ILE A 207 -3.51 -9.71 -7.25
N LEU A 208 -3.75 -10.87 -6.67
CA LEU A 208 -4.52 -11.94 -7.31
C LEU A 208 -6.01 -11.68 -7.09
N LYS A 209 -6.78 -11.58 -8.16
CA LYS A 209 -8.22 -11.26 -8.12
C LYS A 209 -9.05 -12.32 -8.82
N ASP A 210 -10.06 -12.83 -8.10
CA ASP A 210 -11.10 -13.68 -8.68
C ASP A 210 -11.96 -12.87 -9.64
N GLY A 211 -12.10 -13.34 -10.89
CA GLY A 211 -12.91 -12.68 -11.91
C GLY A 211 -14.41 -12.57 -11.57
N ALA A 212 -14.93 -13.47 -10.74
CA ALA A 212 -16.30 -13.43 -10.24
C ALA A 212 -16.47 -12.55 -9.00
N GLY A 213 -15.40 -11.98 -8.44
CA GLY A 213 -15.43 -11.19 -7.23
C GLY A 213 -16.29 -9.93 -7.35
N VAL A 214 -17.18 -9.72 -6.38
CA VAL A 214 -18.00 -8.50 -6.25
C VAL A 214 -17.22 -7.40 -5.54
N TRP A 215 -17.67 -6.15 -5.67
CA TRP A 215 -17.12 -5.04 -4.89
C TRP A 215 -17.94 -4.85 -3.62
N GLU A 216 -17.26 -4.78 -2.47
CA GLU A 216 -17.89 -4.61 -1.16
C GLU A 216 -17.02 -3.69 -0.29
N ASP A 217 -17.68 -2.82 0.50
CA ASP A 217 -17.01 -1.95 1.48
C ASP A 217 -16.51 -2.77 2.68
N LYS A 218 -15.55 -3.65 2.42
CA LYS A 218 -14.88 -4.46 3.44
C LYS A 218 -13.57 -5.06 2.92
N ARG A 219 -12.91 -5.83 3.79
CA ARG A 219 -11.77 -6.66 3.36
C ARG A 219 -12.27 -7.83 2.51
N SER A 220 -11.94 -7.79 1.23
CA SER A 220 -12.34 -8.80 0.25
C SER A 220 -11.59 -10.11 0.44
N LYS A 221 -12.31 -11.22 0.30
CA LYS A 221 -11.74 -12.58 0.24
C LYS A 221 -11.44 -13.04 -1.18
N THR A 222 -11.82 -12.25 -2.18
CA THR A 222 -11.63 -12.52 -3.62
C THR A 222 -10.51 -11.67 -4.22
N GLN A 223 -9.79 -10.89 -3.40
CA GLN A 223 -8.62 -10.13 -3.79
C GLN A 223 -7.52 -10.33 -2.75
N ILE A 224 -6.45 -10.97 -3.15
CA ILE A 224 -5.37 -11.40 -2.26
C ILE A 224 -4.07 -10.74 -2.71
N LYS A 225 -3.39 -10.06 -1.79
CA LYS A 225 -2.10 -9.45 -2.06
C LYS A 225 -0.95 -10.42 -1.76
N PHE A 226 -0.11 -10.61 -2.74
CA PHE A 226 1.18 -11.28 -2.63
C PHE A 226 2.25 -10.18 -2.57
N LYS A 227 3.02 -10.17 -1.51
CA LYS A 227 4.11 -9.22 -1.31
C LYS A 227 5.38 -9.97 -1.08
N GLY A 228 6.47 -9.47 -1.65
CA GLY A 228 7.81 -9.89 -1.27
C GLY A 228 8.06 -9.49 0.18
N GLU A 229 8.46 -10.44 0.97
CA GLU A 229 8.92 -10.22 2.32
C GLU A 229 10.41 -10.53 2.36
N LEU A 230 11.21 -9.51 2.69
CA LEU A 230 12.63 -9.65 2.91
C LEU A 230 12.87 -9.85 4.40
N GLU A 231 13.81 -10.69 4.73
CA GLU A 231 14.23 -10.94 6.10
C GLU A 231 15.75 -10.83 6.19
N CYS A 232 16.23 -10.37 7.32
CA CYS A 232 17.64 -10.38 7.67
C CYS A 232 17.82 -10.55 9.16
N ASP A 233 18.99 -11.04 9.56
CA ASP A 233 19.39 -11.15 10.94
C ASP A 233 20.30 -9.97 11.31
N LEU A 234 19.89 -9.20 12.29
CA LEU A 234 20.60 -8.01 12.76
C LEU A 234 21.03 -8.17 14.21
N LYS A 235 22.07 -7.44 14.61
CA LYS A 235 22.53 -7.35 15.98
C LYS A 235 21.82 -6.21 16.70
N ILE A 236 21.27 -6.48 17.88
CA ILE A 236 20.69 -5.44 18.74
C ILE A 236 21.82 -4.68 19.43
N VAL A 237 21.87 -3.36 19.24
CA VAL A 237 22.90 -2.48 19.84
C VAL A 237 22.36 -1.60 20.94
N ALA A 238 21.03 -1.36 20.96
CA ALA A 238 20.36 -0.61 22.02
C ALA A 238 18.88 -0.94 22.09
N VAL A 239 18.23 -0.52 23.18
CA VAL A 239 16.78 -0.60 23.35
C VAL A 239 16.24 0.77 23.73
N GLU A 240 15.00 1.06 23.30
CA GLU A 240 14.29 2.32 23.62
C GLU A 240 13.02 2.01 24.42
N GLU A 241 12.73 2.84 25.40
CA GLU A 241 11.50 2.80 26.16
C GLU A 241 10.30 3.20 25.28
N GLY A 242 9.16 2.57 25.50
CA GLY A 242 7.92 2.93 24.84
C GLY A 242 7.34 4.25 25.34
N LYS A 243 6.44 4.84 24.54
CA LYS A 243 5.72 6.09 24.88
C LYS A 243 4.24 5.82 25.05
N GLY A 244 3.56 6.73 25.74
CA GLY A 244 2.11 6.62 25.97
C GLY A 244 1.74 5.36 26.76
N LYS A 245 0.92 4.48 26.21
CA LYS A 245 0.53 3.21 26.86
C LYS A 245 1.67 2.21 27.05
N ALA A 246 2.80 2.41 26.39
CA ALA A 246 3.96 1.54 26.45
C ALA A 246 5.08 2.06 27.37
N VAL A 247 4.81 3.06 28.20
CA VAL A 247 5.74 3.53 29.24
C VAL A 247 6.04 2.38 30.23
N GLY A 248 7.30 2.19 30.58
CA GLY A 248 7.77 1.06 31.41
C GLY A 248 7.87 -0.27 30.66
N MET A 249 7.80 -0.24 29.33
CA MET A 249 7.94 -1.42 28.46
C MET A 249 8.85 -1.11 27.27
N LEU A 250 9.29 -2.13 26.55
CA LEU A 250 10.07 -1.99 25.32
C LEU A 250 9.27 -1.21 24.27
N GLY A 251 9.80 -0.10 23.80
CA GLY A 251 9.30 0.67 22.67
C GLY A 251 9.83 0.15 21.35
N ALA A 252 11.15 0.07 21.24
CA ALA A 252 11.85 -0.39 20.06
C ALA A 252 13.21 -0.99 20.42
N ILE A 253 13.78 -1.75 19.49
CA ILE A 253 15.18 -2.18 19.49
C ILE A 253 15.92 -1.43 18.38
N ILE A 254 17.15 -1.02 18.64
CA ILE A 254 18.05 -0.44 17.64
C ILE A 254 18.99 -1.56 17.19
N CYS A 255 19.01 -1.79 15.89
CA CYS A 255 19.74 -2.92 15.30
C CYS A 255 20.70 -2.45 14.22
N GLU A 256 21.77 -3.21 14.02
CA GLU A 256 22.72 -2.98 12.94
C GLU A 256 23.18 -4.30 12.29
N SER A 257 23.62 -4.20 11.03
CA SER A 257 24.30 -5.27 10.30
C SER A 257 25.66 -5.57 10.92
N ALA A 258 26.24 -6.75 10.63
CA ALA A 258 27.55 -7.17 11.18
C ALA A 258 28.69 -6.18 10.87
N ASP A 259 28.60 -5.42 9.78
CA ASP A 259 29.55 -4.41 9.35
C ASP A 259 29.16 -2.98 9.77
N GLY A 260 28.06 -2.82 10.51
CA GLY A 260 27.55 -1.55 11.05
C GLY A 260 27.03 -0.56 9.99
N ILE A 261 26.91 -0.98 8.71
CA ILE A 261 26.47 -0.11 7.61
C ILE A 261 24.96 0.10 7.62
N VAL A 262 24.19 -0.98 7.77
CA VAL A 262 22.72 -0.90 7.89
C VAL A 262 22.36 -0.70 9.35
N LYS A 263 21.61 0.39 9.64
CA LYS A 263 21.10 0.70 10.98
C LYS A 263 19.62 0.94 10.95
N VAL A 264 18.89 0.32 11.88
CA VAL A 264 17.43 0.41 11.88
C VAL A 264 16.85 0.39 13.29
N ASN A 265 15.78 1.17 13.48
CA ASN A 265 14.96 1.15 14.69
C ASN A 265 13.73 0.26 14.41
N VAL A 266 13.55 -0.82 15.17
CA VAL A 266 12.48 -1.80 15.01
C VAL A 266 11.52 -1.69 16.19
N GLY A 267 10.40 -1.01 15.97
CA GLY A 267 9.36 -0.78 16.99
C GLY A 267 8.08 -1.59 16.78
N SER A 268 7.93 -2.30 15.66
CA SER A 268 6.76 -3.12 15.33
C SER A 268 7.07 -4.62 15.39
N GLY A 269 6.01 -5.44 15.48
CA GLY A 269 6.12 -6.90 15.57
C GLY A 269 6.06 -7.46 17.01
N PHE A 270 6.19 -6.63 18.02
CA PHE A 270 6.08 -7.06 19.41
C PHE A 270 4.63 -7.01 19.91
N ASN A 271 4.20 -8.03 20.63
CA ASN A 271 2.99 -7.96 21.44
C ASN A 271 3.28 -7.37 22.83
N ASP A 272 2.22 -7.04 23.60
CA ASP A 272 2.36 -6.38 24.90
C ASP A 272 3.09 -7.26 25.95
N ALA A 273 2.94 -8.57 25.87
CA ALA A 273 3.65 -9.52 26.76
C ALA A 273 5.15 -9.52 26.45
N GLN A 274 5.51 -9.59 25.17
CA GLN A 274 6.90 -9.49 24.72
C GLN A 274 7.54 -8.15 25.09
N ARG A 275 6.81 -7.03 24.97
CA ARG A 275 7.31 -5.71 25.35
C ARG A 275 7.64 -5.64 26.85
N LYS A 276 6.79 -6.21 27.69
CA LYS A 276 7.01 -6.27 29.16
C LYS A 276 8.18 -7.16 29.52
N GLN A 277 8.28 -8.32 28.87
CA GLN A 277 9.34 -9.30 29.09
C GLN A 277 10.69 -8.73 28.65
N TYR A 278 10.80 -8.29 27.39
CA TYR A 278 12.04 -7.85 26.78
C TYR A 278 12.59 -6.55 27.38
N TRP A 279 11.73 -5.70 27.97
CA TRP A 279 12.19 -4.52 28.72
C TRP A 279 12.99 -4.88 29.97
N LYS A 280 12.72 -6.04 30.56
CA LYS A 280 13.43 -6.53 31.76
C LYS A 280 14.66 -7.37 31.42
N GLU A 281 14.79 -7.82 30.17
CA GLU A 281 15.90 -8.62 29.70
C GLU A 281 17.00 -7.78 29.10
N ASN A 282 18.26 -8.26 29.20
CA ASN A 282 19.34 -7.68 28.40
C ASN A 282 19.27 -8.23 26.99
N LEU A 283 18.80 -7.41 26.04
CA LEU A 283 18.73 -7.74 24.62
C LEU A 283 19.96 -7.29 23.83
N VAL A 284 20.80 -6.43 24.38
CA VAL A 284 21.99 -5.92 23.68
C VAL A 284 22.92 -7.11 23.38
N ASP A 285 23.51 -7.07 22.18
CA ASP A 285 24.36 -8.09 21.57
C ASP A 285 23.64 -9.36 21.08
N LYS A 286 22.33 -9.53 21.33
CA LYS A 286 21.56 -10.65 20.75
C LYS A 286 21.31 -10.41 19.25
N ILE A 287 21.17 -11.50 18.51
CA ILE A 287 20.76 -11.49 17.10
C ILE A 287 19.24 -11.57 17.02
N VAL A 288 18.66 -10.79 16.10
CA VAL A 288 17.22 -10.70 15.90
C VAL A 288 16.88 -10.87 14.42
N ALA A 289 15.89 -11.69 14.11
CA ALA A 289 15.30 -11.75 12.78
C ALA A 289 14.34 -10.58 12.58
N VAL A 290 14.56 -9.80 11.52
CA VAL A 290 13.78 -8.62 11.14
C VAL A 290 13.27 -8.81 9.73
N LYS A 291 11.95 -8.69 9.57
CA LYS A 291 11.28 -8.63 8.31
C LYS A 291 11.14 -7.18 7.85
N TYR A 292 11.32 -6.92 6.58
CA TYR A 292 11.26 -5.57 6.02
C TYR A 292 10.79 -5.58 4.56
N ASN A 293 10.43 -4.40 4.04
CA ASN A 293 9.96 -4.29 2.65
C ASN A 293 11.10 -4.00 1.66
N SER A 294 12.04 -3.16 2.05
CA SER A 294 13.16 -2.73 1.19
C SER A 294 14.26 -2.08 2.01
N ARG A 295 15.47 -2.04 1.47
CA ARG A 295 16.56 -1.21 1.98
C ARG A 295 16.38 0.21 1.47
N ILE A 296 16.60 1.19 2.33
CA ILE A 296 16.45 2.62 2.02
C ILE A 296 17.61 3.43 2.58
N LYS A 297 17.73 4.68 2.15
CA LYS A 297 18.51 5.70 2.87
C LYS A 297 17.61 6.47 3.83
N ASN A 298 18.04 6.60 5.08
CA ASN A 298 17.35 7.45 6.06
C ASN A 298 17.60 8.95 5.77
N LYS A 299 17.01 9.83 6.58
CA LYS A 299 17.17 11.29 6.42
C LYS A 299 18.62 11.78 6.57
N ALA A 300 19.48 11.02 7.22
CA ALA A 300 20.89 11.32 7.38
C ALA A 300 21.75 10.75 6.23
N GLY A 301 21.14 10.06 5.26
CA GLY A 301 21.82 9.41 4.14
C GLY A 301 22.41 8.04 4.46
N GLU A 302 22.12 7.50 5.66
CA GLU A 302 22.62 6.19 6.09
C GLU A 302 21.70 5.06 5.62
N ASP A 303 22.24 3.86 5.40
CA ASP A 303 21.45 2.70 5.02
C ASP A 303 20.56 2.22 6.18
N SER A 304 19.29 1.99 5.88
CA SER A 304 18.27 1.54 6.82
C SER A 304 17.25 0.63 6.15
N LEU A 305 16.28 0.12 6.91
CA LEU A 305 15.23 -0.76 6.42
C LEU A 305 13.86 -0.06 6.47
N PHE A 306 13.06 -0.24 5.42
CA PHE A 306 11.72 0.32 5.34
C PHE A 306 10.67 -0.63 5.93
N LEU A 307 9.84 -0.13 6.85
CA LEU A 307 8.82 -0.88 7.58
C LEU A 307 9.36 -2.14 8.27
N PRO A 308 10.39 -2.01 9.11
CA PRO A 308 10.96 -3.16 9.80
C PRO A 308 9.99 -3.71 10.83
N VAL A 309 9.92 -5.04 10.92
CA VAL A 309 9.04 -5.77 11.84
C VAL A 309 9.86 -6.85 12.53
N PHE A 310 9.83 -6.87 13.86
CA PHE A 310 10.42 -7.92 14.67
C PHE A 310 9.73 -9.26 14.37
N ILE A 311 10.53 -10.32 14.21
CA ILE A 311 10.06 -11.69 14.09
C ILE A 311 10.36 -12.42 15.38
N GLU A 312 11.64 -12.62 15.69
CA GLU A 312 12.09 -13.38 16.87
C GLU A 312 13.53 -13.05 17.25
N ILE A 313 13.92 -13.40 18.47
CA ILE A 313 15.32 -13.43 18.90
C ILE A 313 15.95 -14.74 18.43
N ARG A 314 17.05 -14.64 17.71
CA ARG A 314 17.79 -15.78 17.15
C ARG A 314 18.77 -16.34 18.19
N ASN A 315 18.29 -17.27 19.01
CA ASN A 315 19.15 -17.92 20.00
C ASN A 315 20.11 -18.97 19.39
N ASP A 316 19.94 -19.25 18.11
CA ASP A 316 20.74 -20.19 17.31
C ASP A 316 21.84 -19.51 16.48
N LYS A 317 21.95 -18.19 16.55
CA LYS A 317 22.93 -17.39 15.81
C LYS A 317 23.67 -16.40 16.72
N ASP A 318 24.97 -16.24 16.44
CA ASP A 318 25.85 -15.29 17.14
C ASP A 318 26.34 -14.15 16.24
N ILE A 319 26.06 -14.21 14.94
CA ILE A 319 26.56 -13.25 13.96
C ILE A 319 25.39 -12.75 13.11
N ALA A 320 25.28 -11.42 12.99
CA ALA A 320 24.33 -10.75 12.12
C ALA A 320 24.74 -10.86 10.63
N ASP A 321 23.79 -10.62 9.75
CA ASP A 321 24.06 -10.54 8.31
C ASP A 321 24.88 -9.28 8.00
N LYS A 322 25.73 -9.36 6.96
CA LYS A 322 26.47 -8.19 6.44
C LYS A 322 25.58 -7.37 5.53
N SER A 323 25.85 -6.08 5.42
CA SER A 323 25.09 -5.16 4.59
C SER A 323 24.96 -5.59 3.12
N LYS A 324 25.95 -6.28 2.57
CA LYS A 324 25.94 -6.83 1.20
C LYS A 324 24.92 -7.96 0.99
N ASP A 325 24.52 -8.63 2.06
CA ASP A 325 23.57 -9.77 2.05
C ASP A 325 22.13 -9.29 2.32
N ILE A 326 21.97 -8.01 2.70
CA ILE A 326 20.68 -7.34 2.99
C ILE A 326 20.25 -6.54 1.74
N LYS A 327 19.15 -6.96 1.11
CA LYS A 327 18.63 -6.41 -0.14
C LYS A 327 17.82 -5.13 0.06
#